data_22bab6c7d4d133243cd3eded93c88fde
#
_entry.id   22bab6c7d4d133243cd3eded93c88fde
#
_cell.length_a   1.000
_cell.length_b   1.000
_cell.length_c   1.000
_cell.angle_alpha   90.00
_cell.angle_beta   90.00
_cell.angle_gamma   90.00
#
_symmetry.space_group_name_H-M   'P 1'
#
loop_
_entity.id
_entity.type
_entity.pdbx_description
1 polymer ?
#
loop_
_entity_poly.entity_id
_entity_poly.type
_entity_poly.pdbx_seq_one_letter_code
_entity_poly.pdbx_strand_id
1 'polypeptide(L)'
;MTAPLSAIKVIEIGTLIAAPFAARMLAEFGAEVIKIEAMGQGDPLRKWRKLHEGTSLWWYLQSRNNKSLALNLKSPEGIELVKQLATSADVLIENLRPGALEKLGLGWDVLHALNPNLTLVRISGYGQTGPYRDRPGFGAIGEAMGGIRYTTGTPGSPPARVGVSLGDSLASLHAVIGALMSLLRVKTGQGGGQIVDVSLAESVFNVMESLVPEYDMLGHVRERSGGALPGIAPSNTYLTADGAYVVIAGNSDPIYKRLMLTIGRPDLAEAPEFAHNDGRAAKSNLLDAAITHWTSSLPINDVLAALEAAEVPAGRIYSVADIVADPHYQARDMLLNAELPGGATVKMPGIVPKLSETPGGVNWSGPGLGQHTDGILAQLGLTVADIERLKVEGVVQ
;
A
#
# COMPACT_ATOMS: atom_id res chain seq x y z
N MET A 1 -13.83 -12.61 -20.24
CA MET A 1 -13.49 -13.51 -19.12
C MET A 1 -13.98 -12.86 -17.82
N THR A 2 -14.49 -13.64 -16.88
CA THR A 2 -15.00 -13.12 -15.60
C THR A 2 -13.81 -12.76 -14.70
N ALA A 3 -13.86 -11.61 -14.04
CA ALA A 3 -12.80 -11.19 -13.12
C ALA A 3 -12.64 -12.19 -11.95
N PRO A 4 -11.42 -12.39 -11.41
CA PRO A 4 -11.14 -13.49 -10.47
C PRO A 4 -11.93 -13.40 -9.16
N LEU A 5 -12.33 -12.20 -8.74
CA LEU A 5 -13.11 -11.97 -7.53
C LEU A 5 -14.55 -11.53 -7.80
N SER A 6 -15.09 -11.73 -9.01
CA SER A 6 -16.43 -11.27 -9.41
C SER A 6 -17.58 -11.86 -8.57
N ALA A 7 -17.36 -12.98 -7.89
CA ALA A 7 -18.34 -13.59 -7.00
C ALA A 7 -18.16 -13.18 -5.53
N ILE A 8 -17.21 -12.30 -5.22
CA ILE A 8 -16.85 -11.90 -3.85
C ILE A 8 -17.53 -10.57 -3.51
N LYS A 9 -18.20 -10.54 -2.37
CA LYS A 9 -18.85 -9.35 -1.81
C LYS A 9 -18.09 -8.86 -0.58
N VAL A 10 -17.74 -7.59 -0.58
CA VAL A 10 -16.95 -6.95 0.47
C VAL A 10 -17.71 -5.78 1.05
N ILE A 11 -17.82 -5.71 2.38
CA ILE A 11 -18.25 -4.54 3.11
C ILE A 11 -17.01 -3.83 3.65
N GLU A 12 -16.90 -2.54 3.43
CA GLU A 12 -15.81 -1.74 3.98
C GLU A 12 -16.38 -0.70 4.94
N ILE A 13 -16.00 -0.80 6.24
CA ILE A 13 -16.34 0.15 7.31
C ILE A 13 -15.02 0.78 7.79
N GLY A 14 -14.30 1.40 6.87
CA GLY A 14 -13.00 2.00 7.16
C GLY A 14 -12.93 3.44 6.71
N THR A 15 -11.85 4.11 7.08
CA THR A 15 -11.58 5.48 6.66
C THR A 15 -10.11 5.65 6.25
N LEU A 16 -9.86 6.67 5.44
CA LEU A 16 -8.54 7.14 5.01
C LEU A 16 -7.80 6.16 4.11
N ILE A 17 -6.88 5.32 4.67
CA ILE A 17 -5.90 4.63 3.82
C ILE A 17 -5.97 3.11 3.96
N ALA A 18 -5.74 2.54 5.12
CA ALA A 18 -5.45 1.12 5.25
C ALA A 18 -6.60 0.21 4.80
N ALA A 19 -7.80 0.33 5.38
CA ALA A 19 -8.96 -0.45 4.96
C ALA A 19 -9.42 -0.10 3.54
N PRO A 20 -9.53 1.21 3.16
CA PRO A 20 -9.89 1.60 1.79
C PRO A 20 -8.92 1.09 0.72
N PHE A 21 -7.62 1.05 0.99
CA PHE A 21 -6.67 0.51 0.02
C PHE A 21 -6.81 -1.01 -0.14
N ALA A 22 -7.01 -1.76 0.94
CA ALA A 22 -7.29 -3.19 0.87
C ALA A 22 -8.58 -3.48 0.07
N ALA A 23 -9.65 -2.75 0.37
CA ALA A 23 -10.93 -2.87 -0.32
C ALA A 23 -10.82 -2.52 -1.81
N ARG A 24 -10.10 -1.44 -2.16
CA ARG A 24 -9.80 -1.07 -3.54
C ARG A 24 -9.10 -2.19 -4.30
N MET A 25 -8.07 -2.81 -3.71
CA MET A 25 -7.34 -3.90 -4.37
C MET A 25 -8.26 -5.07 -4.72
N LEU A 26 -9.20 -5.42 -3.84
CA LEU A 26 -10.18 -6.46 -4.13
C LEU A 26 -11.16 -6.02 -5.23
N ALA A 27 -11.60 -4.75 -5.22
CA ALA A 27 -12.49 -4.19 -6.22
C ALA A 27 -11.85 -4.13 -7.63
N GLU A 28 -10.57 -3.85 -7.71
CA GLU A 28 -9.79 -3.82 -8.97
C GLU A 28 -9.76 -5.18 -9.66
N PHE A 29 -9.90 -6.27 -8.91
CA PHE A 29 -9.98 -7.63 -9.42
C PHE A 29 -11.41 -8.19 -9.42
N GLY A 30 -12.42 -7.31 -9.33
CA GLY A 30 -13.81 -7.64 -9.60
C GLY A 30 -14.69 -7.88 -8.39
N ALA A 31 -14.19 -7.81 -7.17
CA ALA A 31 -15.05 -7.90 -5.99
C ALA A 31 -16.06 -6.74 -5.95
N GLU A 32 -17.30 -7.03 -5.58
CA GLU A 32 -18.29 -6.02 -5.28
C GLU A 32 -17.99 -5.42 -3.90
N VAL A 33 -17.52 -4.17 -3.88
CA VAL A 33 -17.17 -3.49 -2.63
C VAL A 33 -18.21 -2.42 -2.31
N ILE A 34 -18.86 -2.57 -1.15
CA ILE A 34 -19.77 -1.57 -0.57
C ILE A 34 -19.02 -0.86 0.55
N LYS A 35 -18.67 0.40 0.30
CA LYS A 35 -18.06 1.28 1.31
C LYS A 35 -19.15 2.01 2.06
N ILE A 36 -19.24 1.77 3.38
CA ILE A 36 -20.13 2.47 4.28
C ILE A 36 -19.48 3.76 4.75
N GLU A 37 -20.14 4.88 4.51
CA GLU A 37 -19.63 6.21 4.83
C GLU A 37 -20.60 6.97 5.75
N ALA A 38 -20.04 7.85 6.60
CA ALA A 38 -20.85 8.74 7.42
C ALA A 38 -21.64 9.74 6.55
N MET A 39 -22.90 9.92 6.87
CA MET A 39 -23.77 10.87 6.18
C MET A 39 -23.21 12.29 6.23
N GLY A 40 -23.43 13.08 5.20
CA GLY A 40 -23.06 14.49 5.06
C GLY A 40 -21.56 14.74 4.83
N GLN A 41 -20.68 14.00 5.47
CA GLN A 41 -19.21 14.24 5.39
C GLN A 41 -18.47 13.18 4.58
N GLY A 42 -18.91 11.93 4.63
CA GLY A 42 -18.23 10.79 4.03
C GLY A 42 -16.89 10.49 4.70
N ASP A 43 -16.03 9.79 3.95
CA ASP A 43 -14.66 9.53 4.37
C ASP A 43 -13.85 10.83 4.42
N PRO A 44 -13.09 11.09 5.49
CA PRO A 44 -12.20 12.27 5.56
C PRO A 44 -11.24 12.42 4.38
N LEU A 45 -10.87 11.31 3.72
CA LEU A 45 -10.01 11.33 2.53
C LEU A 45 -10.60 12.17 1.39
N ARG A 46 -11.92 12.34 1.33
CA ARG A 46 -12.59 13.21 0.34
C ARG A 46 -12.09 14.65 0.35
N LYS A 47 -11.44 15.09 1.45
CA LYS A 47 -10.95 16.47 1.65
C LYS A 47 -9.44 16.55 1.82
N TRP A 48 -8.70 15.47 1.62
CA TRP A 48 -7.25 15.45 1.84
C TRP A 48 -6.45 15.86 0.60
N ARG A 49 -5.29 16.52 0.83
CA ARG A 49 -4.28 16.91 -0.17
C ARG A 49 -4.86 17.83 -1.27
N LYS A 50 -4.65 17.48 -2.54
CA LYS A 50 -5.07 18.30 -3.69
C LYS A 50 -6.49 17.95 -4.11
N LEU A 51 -7.32 18.98 -4.23
CA LEU A 51 -8.72 18.84 -4.59
C LEU A 51 -8.94 19.24 -6.05
N HIS A 52 -9.88 18.55 -6.69
CA HIS A 52 -10.49 18.91 -7.96
C HIS A 52 -12.00 19.06 -7.70
N GLU A 53 -12.57 20.24 -7.98
CA GLU A 53 -13.98 20.54 -7.74
C GLU A 53 -14.45 20.16 -6.32
N GLY A 54 -13.63 20.47 -5.33
CA GLY A 54 -13.95 20.24 -3.92
C GLY A 54 -13.76 18.81 -3.41
N THR A 55 -13.34 17.86 -4.26
CA THR A 55 -13.07 16.47 -3.89
C THR A 55 -11.60 16.11 -4.12
N SER A 56 -11.03 15.33 -3.22
CA SER A 56 -9.63 14.90 -3.28
C SER A 56 -9.36 14.05 -4.52
N LEU A 57 -8.28 14.36 -5.25
CA LEU A 57 -7.76 13.49 -6.31
C LEU A 57 -7.35 12.11 -5.76
N TRP A 58 -6.96 12.06 -4.49
CA TRP A 58 -6.65 10.79 -3.84
C TRP A 58 -7.90 9.96 -3.54
N TRP A 59 -9.04 10.59 -3.24
CA TRP A 59 -10.32 9.89 -3.10
C TRP A 59 -10.70 9.16 -4.40
N TYR A 60 -10.61 9.85 -5.53
CA TYR A 60 -10.94 9.25 -6.82
C TYR A 60 -10.09 8.02 -7.15
N LEU A 61 -8.82 8.02 -6.75
CA LEU A 61 -7.95 6.87 -6.86
C LEU A 61 -8.29 5.78 -5.83
N GLN A 62 -8.44 6.16 -4.56
CA GLN A 62 -8.51 5.24 -3.43
C GLN A 62 -9.82 4.46 -3.36
N SER A 63 -10.89 5.01 -3.90
CA SER A 63 -12.24 4.41 -3.89
C SER A 63 -12.73 4.01 -5.27
N ARG A 64 -11.82 3.89 -6.24
CA ARG A 64 -12.19 3.40 -7.58
C ARG A 64 -12.78 2.00 -7.48
N ASN A 65 -13.82 1.75 -8.27
CA ASN A 65 -14.65 0.54 -8.29
C ASN A 65 -15.47 0.27 -7.00
N ASN A 66 -15.37 1.09 -5.96
CA ASN A 66 -16.20 0.94 -4.77
C ASN A 66 -17.59 1.55 -5.01
N LYS A 67 -18.61 0.98 -4.38
CA LYS A 67 -19.95 1.57 -4.26
C LYS A 67 -20.05 2.31 -2.93
N SER A 68 -20.52 3.56 -2.93
CA SER A 68 -20.70 4.36 -1.72
C SER A 68 -22.13 4.21 -1.20
N LEU A 69 -22.25 3.80 0.05
CA LEU A 69 -23.46 3.78 0.86
C LEU A 69 -23.32 4.78 2.01
N ALA A 70 -24.06 5.87 1.98
CA ALA A 70 -24.07 6.85 3.07
C ALA A 70 -25.08 6.41 4.15
N LEU A 71 -24.58 6.04 5.33
CA LEU A 71 -25.34 5.36 6.38
C LEU A 71 -25.02 5.90 7.77
N ASN A 72 -26.04 6.11 8.57
CA ASN A 72 -25.94 6.51 9.97
C ASN A 72 -25.73 5.29 10.87
N LEU A 73 -24.48 4.96 11.18
CA LEU A 73 -24.14 3.86 12.11
C LEU A 73 -24.49 4.14 13.59
N LYS A 74 -25.05 5.29 13.92
CA LYS A 74 -25.60 5.58 15.26
C LYS A 74 -27.09 5.25 15.36
N SER A 75 -27.76 5.03 14.23
CA SER A 75 -29.15 4.60 14.18
C SER A 75 -29.24 3.08 14.34
N PRO A 76 -30.16 2.55 15.15
CA PRO A 76 -30.42 1.11 15.22
C PRO A 76 -30.79 0.51 13.86
N GLU A 77 -31.54 1.23 13.03
CA GLU A 77 -31.89 0.79 11.67
C GLU A 77 -30.69 0.75 10.74
N GLY A 78 -29.78 1.72 10.87
CA GLY A 78 -28.52 1.70 10.12
C GLY A 78 -27.64 0.49 10.47
N ILE A 79 -27.58 0.12 11.74
CA ILE A 79 -26.88 -1.09 12.18
C ILE A 79 -27.54 -2.35 11.62
N GLU A 80 -28.87 -2.40 11.58
CA GLU A 80 -29.60 -3.55 11.05
C GLU A 80 -29.37 -3.72 9.54
N LEU A 81 -29.27 -2.61 8.79
CA LEU A 81 -28.90 -2.65 7.37
C LEU A 81 -27.50 -3.24 7.16
N VAL A 82 -26.52 -2.90 8.03
CA VAL A 82 -25.18 -3.51 7.97
C VAL A 82 -25.24 -5.01 8.24
N LYS A 83 -26.04 -5.45 9.23
CA LYS A 83 -26.21 -6.88 9.53
C LYS A 83 -26.83 -7.61 8.34
N GLN A 84 -27.85 -7.02 7.69
CA GLN A 84 -28.44 -7.59 6.48
C GLN A 84 -27.43 -7.74 5.36
N LEU A 85 -26.60 -6.72 5.10
CA LEU A 85 -25.50 -6.81 4.14
C LEU A 85 -24.53 -7.95 4.51
N ALA A 86 -24.19 -8.08 5.79
CA ALA A 86 -23.24 -9.08 6.28
C ALA A 86 -23.72 -10.53 6.08
N THR A 87 -25.03 -10.78 6.01
CA THR A 87 -25.57 -12.15 5.77
C THR A 87 -25.11 -12.76 4.45
N SER A 88 -24.80 -11.91 3.45
CA SER A 88 -24.38 -12.34 2.11
C SER A 88 -22.97 -11.89 1.73
N ALA A 89 -22.26 -11.19 2.61
CA ALA A 89 -20.90 -10.75 2.38
C ALA A 89 -19.90 -11.88 2.61
N ASP A 90 -18.85 -11.92 1.81
CA ASP A 90 -17.70 -12.82 2.00
C ASP A 90 -16.65 -12.22 2.94
N VAL A 91 -16.48 -10.90 2.88
CA VAL A 91 -15.47 -10.16 3.68
C VAL A 91 -16.09 -8.88 4.25
N LEU A 92 -15.78 -8.57 5.51
CA LEU A 92 -15.94 -7.25 6.09
C LEU A 92 -14.57 -6.72 6.48
N ILE A 93 -14.20 -5.52 6.00
CA ILE A 93 -12.93 -4.86 6.30
C ILE A 93 -13.20 -3.60 7.12
N GLU A 94 -12.49 -3.45 8.25
CA GLU A 94 -12.58 -2.25 9.09
C GLU A 94 -11.20 -1.80 9.58
N ASN A 95 -11.05 -0.50 9.89
CA ASN A 95 -9.87 0.04 10.55
C ASN A 95 -10.23 1.01 11.68
N LEU A 96 -11.28 0.67 12.41
CA LEU A 96 -11.71 1.36 13.61
C LEU A 96 -10.79 1.03 14.80
N ARG A 97 -10.92 1.77 15.88
CA ARG A 97 -10.24 1.39 17.13
C ARG A 97 -10.80 0.07 17.65
N PRO A 98 -9.95 -0.82 18.23
CA PRO A 98 -10.43 -2.05 18.86
C PRO A 98 -11.58 -1.79 19.82
N GLY A 99 -12.61 -2.63 19.74
CA GLY A 99 -13.85 -2.48 20.52
C GLY A 99 -14.88 -1.50 19.93
N ALA A 100 -14.55 -0.74 18.89
CA ALA A 100 -15.53 0.19 18.28
C ALA A 100 -16.63 -0.55 17.51
N LEU A 101 -16.27 -1.60 16.78
CA LEU A 101 -17.23 -2.43 16.04
C LEU A 101 -18.20 -3.16 17.02
N GLU A 102 -17.67 -3.64 18.14
CA GLU A 102 -18.45 -4.25 19.22
C GLU A 102 -19.44 -3.27 19.84
N LYS A 103 -19.03 -2.02 20.07
CA LYS A 103 -19.94 -0.96 20.58
C LYS A 103 -21.07 -0.61 19.62
N LEU A 104 -20.88 -0.82 18.34
CA LEU A 104 -21.91 -0.69 17.31
C LEU A 104 -22.86 -1.91 17.24
N GLY A 105 -22.59 -2.97 18.01
CA GLY A 105 -23.35 -4.22 17.91
C GLY A 105 -23.01 -5.04 16.65
N LEU A 106 -21.84 -4.81 16.06
CA LEU A 106 -21.30 -5.47 14.88
C LEU A 106 -20.02 -6.26 15.20
N GLY A 107 -19.85 -6.68 16.47
CA GLY A 107 -18.70 -7.51 16.88
C GLY A 107 -18.72 -8.89 16.23
N TRP A 108 -17.57 -9.58 16.32
CA TRP A 108 -17.39 -10.88 15.69
C TRP A 108 -18.48 -11.90 16.00
N ASP A 109 -18.85 -12.05 17.27
CA ASP A 109 -19.86 -13.05 17.67
C ASP A 109 -21.21 -12.81 17.00
N VAL A 110 -21.61 -11.54 16.84
CA VAL A 110 -22.86 -11.16 16.16
C VAL A 110 -22.77 -11.44 14.67
N LEU A 111 -21.70 -10.98 14.02
CA LEU A 111 -21.52 -11.14 12.58
C LEU A 111 -21.34 -12.60 12.18
N HIS A 112 -20.56 -13.36 12.95
CA HIS A 112 -20.32 -14.78 12.70
C HIS A 112 -21.58 -15.65 12.91
N ALA A 113 -22.42 -15.29 13.88
CA ALA A 113 -23.71 -15.94 14.07
C ALA A 113 -24.66 -15.71 12.88
N LEU A 114 -24.60 -14.53 12.25
CA LEU A 114 -25.39 -14.21 11.05
C LEU A 114 -24.84 -14.88 9.79
N ASN A 115 -23.52 -14.94 9.67
CA ASN A 115 -22.82 -15.52 8.53
C ASN A 115 -21.54 -16.23 8.98
N PRO A 116 -21.60 -17.56 9.19
CA PRO A 116 -20.43 -18.35 9.61
C PRO A 116 -19.27 -18.38 8.60
N ASN A 117 -19.51 -17.95 7.37
CA ASN A 117 -18.50 -17.90 6.33
C ASN A 117 -17.85 -16.51 6.15
N LEU A 118 -18.32 -15.49 6.89
CA LEU A 118 -17.82 -14.14 6.82
C LEU A 118 -16.37 -14.07 7.33
N THR A 119 -15.48 -13.52 6.53
CA THR A 119 -14.13 -13.13 6.97
C THR A 119 -14.16 -11.71 7.50
N LEU A 120 -13.77 -11.50 8.76
CA LEU A 120 -13.66 -10.18 9.37
C LEU A 120 -12.20 -9.71 9.41
N VAL A 121 -11.85 -8.76 8.55
CA VAL A 121 -10.50 -8.16 8.49
C VAL A 121 -10.46 -6.91 9.32
N ARG A 122 -9.60 -6.88 10.32
CA ARG A 122 -9.48 -5.79 11.31
C ARG A 122 -8.08 -5.19 11.28
N ILE A 123 -7.98 -3.95 10.80
CA ILE A 123 -6.71 -3.24 10.71
C ILE A 123 -6.65 -2.20 11.83
N SER A 124 -5.66 -2.30 12.70
CA SER A 124 -5.51 -1.36 13.83
C SER A 124 -4.05 -0.98 14.07
N GLY A 125 -3.79 -0.01 14.95
CA GLY A 125 -2.43 0.45 15.23
C GLY A 125 -1.51 -0.66 15.73
N TYR A 126 -2.03 -1.50 16.65
CA TYR A 126 -1.23 -2.47 17.41
C TYR A 126 -1.84 -3.87 17.47
N GLY A 127 -2.87 -4.15 16.67
CA GLY A 127 -3.61 -5.42 16.72
C GLY A 127 -4.80 -5.39 17.69
N GLN A 128 -5.58 -6.47 17.67
CA GLN A 128 -6.78 -6.61 18.51
C GLN A 128 -6.47 -7.12 19.91
N THR A 129 -5.24 -7.51 20.19
CA THR A 129 -4.76 -8.06 21.47
C THR A 129 -3.50 -7.34 21.95
N GLY A 130 -2.96 -7.77 23.09
CA GLY A 130 -1.72 -7.22 23.63
C GLY A 130 -1.89 -5.92 24.44
N PRO A 131 -0.83 -5.47 25.12
CA PRO A 131 -0.90 -4.35 26.07
C PRO A 131 -1.13 -2.98 25.42
N TYR A 132 -0.96 -2.86 24.11
CA TYR A 132 -1.09 -1.58 23.39
C TYR A 132 -2.35 -1.47 22.55
N ARG A 133 -3.22 -2.51 22.54
CA ARG A 133 -4.41 -2.57 21.68
C ARG A 133 -5.30 -1.32 21.74
N ASP A 134 -5.43 -0.72 22.92
CA ASP A 134 -6.31 0.43 23.14
C ASP A 134 -5.61 1.79 22.92
N ARG A 135 -4.30 1.78 22.61
CA ARG A 135 -3.57 3.01 22.33
C ARG A 135 -3.97 3.61 20.97
N PRO A 136 -4.03 4.94 20.86
CA PRO A 136 -4.21 5.59 19.57
C PRO A 136 -3.04 5.26 18.63
N GLY A 137 -3.33 4.81 17.41
CA GLY A 137 -2.32 4.51 16.40
C GLY A 137 -2.77 4.94 15.01
N PHE A 138 -1.81 5.41 14.21
CA PHE A 138 -1.95 5.67 12.78
C PHE A 138 -0.72 5.10 12.07
N GLY A 139 -0.75 5.02 10.73
CA GLY A 139 0.35 4.50 9.92
C GLY A 139 1.71 5.08 10.28
N ALA A 140 1.78 6.40 10.54
CA ALA A 140 3.01 7.07 10.97
C ALA A 140 3.59 6.55 12.31
N ILE A 141 2.74 6.12 13.23
CA ILE A 141 3.16 5.54 14.52
C ILE A 141 3.59 4.09 14.31
N GLY A 142 2.86 3.34 13.47
CA GLY A 142 3.24 2.00 13.04
C GLY A 142 4.61 1.98 12.36
N GLU A 143 4.90 2.94 11.47
CA GLU A 143 6.21 3.14 10.84
C GLU A 143 7.33 3.38 11.87
N ALA A 144 7.06 4.17 12.91
CA ALA A 144 8.04 4.47 13.94
C ALA A 144 8.30 3.25 14.84
N MET A 145 7.25 2.57 15.28
CA MET A 145 7.35 1.42 16.18
C MET A 145 7.85 0.16 15.45
N GLY A 146 7.48 -0.02 14.19
CA GLY A 146 7.93 -1.14 13.36
C GLY A 146 9.38 -1.05 12.89
N GLY A 147 10.08 0.08 13.16
CA GLY A 147 11.53 0.23 12.95
C GLY A 147 11.92 0.95 11.66
N ILE A 148 11.06 1.07 10.64
CA ILE A 148 11.45 1.63 9.34
C ILE A 148 11.92 3.10 9.45
N ARG A 149 11.33 3.88 10.36
CA ARG A 149 11.79 5.27 10.58
C ARG A 149 13.15 5.35 11.23
N TYR A 150 13.51 4.40 12.08
CA TYR A 150 14.83 4.37 12.70
C TYR A 150 15.94 4.17 11.67
N THR A 151 15.68 3.31 10.68
CA THR A 151 16.66 2.97 9.63
C THR A 151 16.63 3.90 8.42
N THR A 152 15.62 4.79 8.32
CA THR A 152 15.47 5.70 7.17
C THR A 152 16.07 7.06 7.45
N GLY A 153 16.94 7.55 6.55
CA GLY A 153 17.58 8.88 6.62
C GLY A 153 19.09 8.83 6.55
N THR A 154 19.72 9.99 6.60
CA THR A 154 21.16 10.15 6.56
C THR A 154 21.77 9.95 7.95
N PRO A 155 22.93 9.31 8.09
CA PRO A 155 23.66 9.23 9.35
C PRO A 155 23.84 10.59 10.02
N GLY A 156 23.63 10.66 11.34
CA GLY A 156 23.76 11.91 12.11
C GLY A 156 22.58 12.88 11.98
N SER A 157 21.61 12.62 11.08
CA SER A 157 20.39 13.42 10.94
C SER A 157 19.22 12.80 11.70
N PRO A 158 18.16 13.59 12.02
CA PRO A 158 16.92 13.01 12.56
C PRO A 158 16.33 11.93 11.64
N PRO A 159 15.65 10.90 12.22
CA PRO A 159 14.97 9.90 11.43
C PRO A 159 14.00 10.51 10.41
N ALA A 160 14.09 10.08 9.16
CA ALA A 160 13.25 10.60 8.09
C ALA A 160 11.99 9.74 7.89
N ARG A 161 10.95 10.34 7.32
CA ARG A 161 9.76 9.63 6.87
C ARG A 161 9.91 9.25 5.40
N VAL A 162 9.47 8.04 5.05
CA VAL A 162 9.17 7.72 3.64
C VAL A 162 8.05 8.63 3.15
N GLY A 163 8.16 9.18 1.94
CA GLY A 163 7.28 10.23 1.41
C GLY A 163 5.81 9.83 1.18
N VAL A 164 5.46 8.57 1.43
CA VAL A 164 4.11 8.01 1.31
C VAL A 164 3.66 7.34 2.61
N SER A 165 2.39 6.94 2.70
CA SER A 165 1.83 6.21 3.86
C SER A 165 2.18 4.72 3.75
N LEU A 166 3.46 4.40 3.93
CA LEU A 166 3.98 3.05 3.71
C LEU A 166 3.42 2.05 4.72
N GLY A 167 3.33 2.43 6.01
CA GLY A 167 2.78 1.58 7.05
C GLY A 167 1.33 1.15 6.78
N ASP A 168 0.50 2.11 6.35
CA ASP A 168 -0.88 1.81 5.94
C ASP A 168 -0.92 0.89 4.71
N SER A 169 -0.05 1.13 3.73
CA SER A 169 0.01 0.33 2.50
C SER A 169 0.45 -1.11 2.78
N LEU A 170 1.45 -1.32 3.63
CA LEU A 170 1.89 -2.66 4.05
C LEU A 170 0.79 -3.41 4.81
N ALA A 171 0.10 -2.73 5.73
CA ALA A 171 -1.03 -3.33 6.44
C ALA A 171 -2.17 -3.71 5.47
N SER A 172 -2.45 -2.89 4.46
CA SER A 172 -3.43 -3.19 3.43
C SER A 172 -3.06 -4.44 2.62
N LEU A 173 -1.78 -4.60 2.26
CA LEU A 173 -1.30 -5.81 1.57
C LEU A 173 -1.46 -7.06 2.43
N HIS A 174 -1.08 -7.01 3.72
CA HIS A 174 -1.31 -8.12 4.64
C HIS A 174 -2.80 -8.41 4.85
N ALA A 175 -3.64 -7.37 4.89
CA ALA A 175 -5.09 -7.53 4.98
C ALA A 175 -5.68 -8.26 3.76
N VAL A 176 -5.25 -7.91 2.54
CA VAL A 176 -5.66 -8.60 1.30
C VAL A 176 -5.16 -10.04 1.29
N ILE A 177 -3.89 -10.29 1.64
CA ILE A 177 -3.33 -11.64 1.73
C ILE A 177 -4.12 -12.48 2.74
N GLY A 178 -4.37 -11.96 3.94
CA GLY A 178 -5.15 -12.65 4.98
C GLY A 178 -6.60 -12.90 4.55
N ALA A 179 -7.26 -11.94 3.90
CA ALA A 179 -8.59 -12.10 3.35
C ALA A 179 -8.64 -13.21 2.30
N LEU A 180 -7.70 -13.23 1.35
CA LEU A 180 -7.63 -14.26 0.31
C LEU A 180 -7.35 -15.66 0.89
N MET A 181 -6.48 -15.78 1.90
CA MET A 181 -6.24 -17.05 2.61
C MET A 181 -7.52 -17.56 3.30
N SER A 182 -8.25 -16.66 3.97
CA SER A 182 -9.52 -17.01 4.61
C SER A 182 -10.60 -17.39 3.59
N LEU A 183 -10.72 -16.63 2.50
CA LEU A 183 -11.63 -16.94 1.40
C LEU A 183 -11.31 -18.31 0.78
N LEU A 184 -10.03 -18.60 0.55
CA LEU A 184 -9.62 -19.91 0.03
C LEU A 184 -10.06 -21.03 0.96
N ARG A 185 -9.84 -20.89 2.28
CA ARG A 185 -10.29 -21.87 3.27
C ARG A 185 -11.79 -22.13 3.19
N VAL A 186 -12.59 -21.06 3.12
CA VAL A 186 -14.06 -21.16 3.03
C VAL A 186 -14.47 -21.80 1.71
N LYS A 187 -13.95 -21.33 0.58
CA LYS A 187 -14.32 -21.81 -0.77
C LYS A 187 -13.89 -23.24 -1.04
N THR A 188 -12.85 -23.75 -0.37
CA THR A 188 -12.41 -25.15 -0.46
C THR A 188 -13.05 -26.07 0.58
N GLY A 189 -13.98 -25.56 1.40
CA GLY A 189 -14.69 -26.36 2.41
C GLY A 189 -13.84 -26.77 3.62
N GLN A 190 -12.69 -26.10 3.84
CA GLN A 190 -11.78 -26.42 4.95
C GLN A 190 -12.21 -25.77 6.29
N GLY A 191 -13.30 -25.01 6.29
CA GLY A 191 -13.86 -24.37 7.48
C GLY A 191 -14.62 -23.10 7.14
N GLY A 192 -15.22 -22.45 8.16
CA GLY A 192 -15.89 -21.16 8.04
C GLY A 192 -14.93 -19.98 7.96
N GLY A 193 -15.50 -18.78 7.92
CA GLY A 193 -14.77 -17.52 8.00
C GLY A 193 -14.05 -17.36 9.34
N GLN A 194 -13.21 -16.34 9.42
CA GLN A 194 -12.39 -16.06 10.61
C GLN A 194 -12.05 -14.59 10.74
N ILE A 195 -11.53 -14.20 11.89
CA ILE A 195 -10.91 -12.87 12.07
C ILE A 195 -9.52 -12.90 11.42
N VAL A 196 -9.24 -11.85 10.65
CA VAL A 196 -7.89 -11.52 10.18
C VAL A 196 -7.46 -10.24 10.91
N ASP A 197 -6.61 -10.40 11.92
CA ASP A 197 -6.08 -9.30 12.73
C ASP A 197 -4.80 -8.77 12.09
N VAL A 198 -4.77 -7.47 11.75
CA VAL A 198 -3.65 -6.81 11.07
C VAL A 198 -3.23 -5.58 11.85
N SER A 199 -2.02 -5.59 12.35
CA SER A 199 -1.41 -4.45 13.04
C SER A 199 -0.56 -3.62 12.07
N LEU A 200 -0.73 -2.28 12.10
CA LEU A 200 0.14 -1.36 11.36
C LEU A 200 1.60 -1.52 11.76
N ALA A 201 1.88 -1.64 13.04
CA ALA A 201 3.25 -1.79 13.56
C ALA A 201 3.88 -3.12 13.14
N GLU A 202 3.13 -4.23 13.24
CA GLU A 202 3.60 -5.56 12.86
C GLU A 202 3.80 -5.70 11.37
N SER A 203 2.94 -5.07 10.57
CA SER A 203 3.06 -5.06 9.12
C SER A 203 4.33 -4.36 8.64
N VAL A 204 4.75 -3.30 9.32
CA VAL A 204 6.04 -2.65 9.08
C VAL A 204 7.18 -3.53 9.59
N PHE A 205 7.07 -4.04 10.81
CA PHE A 205 8.09 -4.88 11.42
C PHE A 205 8.40 -6.14 10.59
N ASN A 206 7.39 -6.76 10.00
CA ASN A 206 7.52 -7.97 9.20
C ASN A 206 8.45 -7.82 7.99
N VAL A 207 8.62 -6.60 7.45
CA VAL A 207 9.47 -6.34 6.29
C VAL A 207 10.85 -5.77 6.66
N MET A 208 11.23 -5.81 7.95
CA MET A 208 12.48 -5.23 8.43
C MET A 208 13.69 -6.18 8.33
N GLU A 209 13.62 -7.17 7.46
CA GLU A 209 14.73 -8.08 7.12
C GLU A 209 15.36 -8.78 8.34
N SER A 210 16.68 -8.73 8.45
CA SER A 210 17.49 -9.41 9.46
C SER A 210 17.77 -8.60 10.75
N LEU A 211 17.08 -7.47 10.97
CA LEU A 211 17.36 -6.60 12.12
C LEU A 211 17.31 -7.34 13.46
N VAL A 212 16.30 -8.19 13.64
CA VAL A 212 16.14 -8.92 14.91
C VAL A 212 17.20 -9.99 15.09
N PRO A 213 17.47 -10.92 14.16
CA PRO A 213 18.56 -11.88 14.32
C PRO A 213 19.94 -11.23 14.42
N GLU A 214 20.21 -10.11 13.74
CA GLU A 214 21.47 -9.36 13.90
C GLU A 214 21.63 -8.81 15.33
N TYR A 215 20.57 -8.27 15.90
CA TYR A 215 20.58 -7.77 17.27
C TYR A 215 20.68 -8.90 18.29
N ASP A 216 19.88 -9.97 18.13
CA ASP A 216 19.83 -11.09 19.07
C ASP A 216 21.17 -11.83 19.17
N MET A 217 21.78 -12.11 18.01
CA MET A 217 23.01 -12.89 17.94
C MET A 217 24.29 -12.07 18.16
N LEU A 218 24.29 -10.81 17.76
CA LEU A 218 25.51 -10.00 17.66
C LEU A 218 25.42 -8.69 18.45
N GLY A 219 24.27 -8.33 19.02
CA GLY A 219 24.03 -7.03 19.64
C GLY A 219 24.08 -5.88 18.63
N HIS A 220 24.00 -6.18 17.33
CA HIS A 220 24.14 -5.17 16.28
C HIS A 220 22.84 -4.38 16.11
N VAL A 221 22.92 -3.06 16.26
CA VAL A 221 21.84 -2.12 15.97
C VAL A 221 22.11 -1.48 14.60
N ARG A 222 21.28 -1.80 13.61
CA ARG A 222 21.41 -1.24 12.26
C ARG A 222 20.97 0.21 12.25
N GLU A 223 21.90 1.11 11.97
CA GLU A 223 21.68 2.55 11.90
C GLU A 223 21.26 3.00 10.48
N ARG A 224 20.88 4.27 10.37
CA ARG A 224 20.62 4.92 9.08
C ARG A 224 21.87 4.96 8.21
N SER A 225 21.73 4.64 6.95
CA SER A 225 22.83 4.54 5.98
C SER A 225 22.70 5.51 4.79
N GLY A 226 21.72 6.41 4.79
CA GLY A 226 21.45 7.28 3.64
C GLY A 226 20.94 6.51 2.44
N GLY A 227 21.65 6.61 1.32
CA GLY A 227 21.33 5.88 0.09
C GLY A 227 22.01 4.51 -0.02
N ALA A 228 22.91 4.17 0.92
CA ALA A 228 23.65 2.92 0.88
C ALA A 228 22.85 1.76 1.47
N LEU A 229 23.07 0.55 0.93
CA LEU A 229 22.57 -0.69 1.51
C LEU A 229 23.61 -1.22 2.52
N PRO A 230 23.26 -1.31 3.83
CA PRO A 230 24.22 -1.74 4.85
C PRO A 230 24.77 -3.15 4.58
N GLY A 231 26.09 -3.30 4.72
CA GLY A 231 26.78 -4.58 4.56
C GLY A 231 26.90 -5.09 3.11
N ILE A 232 26.40 -4.35 2.14
CA ILE A 232 26.43 -4.73 0.71
C ILE A 232 27.05 -3.58 -0.09
N ALA A 233 28.19 -3.81 -0.77
CA ALA A 233 28.93 -2.75 -1.45
C ALA A 233 29.49 -3.17 -2.83
N PRO A 234 29.54 -2.20 -3.78
CA PRO A 234 28.88 -0.90 -3.76
C PRO A 234 27.38 -1.00 -4.10
N SER A 235 26.55 -0.37 -3.30
CA SER A 235 25.14 -0.18 -3.56
C SER A 235 24.70 1.13 -2.91
N ASN A 236 24.63 2.23 -3.69
CA ASN A 236 24.41 3.56 -3.15
C ASN A 236 23.82 4.52 -4.20
N THR A 237 23.59 5.76 -3.78
CA THR A 237 23.11 6.88 -4.60
C THR A 237 24.24 7.87 -4.83
N TYR A 238 24.48 8.26 -6.07
CA TYR A 238 25.59 9.13 -6.46
C TYR A 238 25.10 10.36 -7.23
N LEU A 239 25.75 11.50 -6.98
CA LEU A 239 25.48 12.76 -7.67
C LEU A 239 26.18 12.76 -9.05
N THR A 240 25.50 13.31 -10.07
CA THR A 240 26.04 13.50 -11.43
C THR A 240 26.38 14.96 -11.71
N ALA A 241 27.11 15.25 -12.78
CA ALA A 241 27.58 16.60 -13.13
C ALA A 241 26.43 17.62 -13.34
N ASP A 242 25.27 17.15 -13.79
CA ASP A 242 24.06 17.94 -14.03
C ASP A 242 23.14 18.07 -12.80
N GLY A 243 23.62 17.66 -11.62
CA GLY A 243 22.88 17.78 -10.34
C GLY A 243 21.78 16.74 -10.15
N ALA A 244 21.68 15.72 -11.02
CA ALA A 244 20.78 14.59 -10.85
C ALA A 244 21.40 13.51 -9.94
N TYR A 245 20.59 12.51 -9.55
CA TYR A 245 21.06 11.38 -8.75
C TYR A 245 20.84 10.06 -9.49
N VAL A 246 21.86 9.21 -9.47
CA VAL A 246 21.83 7.84 -9.99
C VAL A 246 22.01 6.83 -8.86
N VAL A 247 21.18 5.79 -8.84
CA VAL A 247 21.38 4.61 -7.98
C VAL A 247 22.21 3.61 -8.77
N ILE A 248 23.27 3.08 -8.18
CA ILE A 248 24.12 2.04 -8.78
C ILE A 248 24.19 0.86 -7.82
N ALA A 249 23.87 -0.34 -8.32
CA ALA A 249 23.92 -1.61 -7.59
C ALA A 249 25.00 -2.52 -8.21
N GLY A 250 26.26 -2.28 -7.82
CA GLY A 250 27.43 -3.00 -8.31
C GLY A 250 27.93 -4.11 -7.37
N ASN A 251 27.04 -4.76 -6.65
CA ASN A 251 27.37 -5.52 -5.44
C ASN A 251 27.72 -7.01 -5.66
N SER A 252 27.39 -7.65 -6.77
CA SER A 252 27.88 -8.99 -7.07
C SER A 252 29.30 -8.93 -7.63
N ASP A 253 30.12 -9.97 -7.40
CA ASP A 253 31.53 -9.95 -7.78
C ASP A 253 31.73 -9.67 -9.28
N PRO A 254 30.99 -10.28 -10.23
CA PRO A 254 31.15 -9.95 -11.65
C PRO A 254 30.71 -8.53 -12.01
N ILE A 255 29.61 -8.02 -11.38
CA ILE A 255 29.10 -6.68 -11.64
C ILE A 255 30.05 -5.64 -11.07
N TYR A 256 30.58 -5.87 -9.87
CA TYR A 256 31.59 -5.03 -9.26
C TYR A 256 32.80 -4.83 -10.17
N LYS A 257 33.34 -5.94 -10.71
CA LYS A 257 34.50 -5.89 -11.62
C LYS A 257 34.21 -5.06 -12.88
N ARG A 258 33.02 -5.28 -13.49
CA ARG A 258 32.59 -4.48 -14.67
C ARG A 258 32.45 -2.99 -14.32
N LEU A 259 31.81 -2.69 -13.17
CA LEU A 259 31.67 -1.32 -12.69
C LEU A 259 33.04 -0.63 -12.54
N MET A 260 34.00 -1.26 -11.85
CA MET A 260 35.33 -0.66 -11.65
C MET A 260 36.08 -0.44 -12.97
N LEU A 261 35.98 -1.38 -13.90
CA LEU A 261 36.56 -1.20 -15.24
C LEU A 261 35.88 -0.05 -16.00
N THR A 262 34.59 0.07 -15.94
CA THR A 262 33.80 1.14 -16.59
C THR A 262 34.19 2.53 -16.09
N ILE A 263 34.40 2.67 -14.78
CA ILE A 263 34.81 3.95 -14.18
C ILE A 263 36.33 4.23 -14.29
N GLY A 264 37.07 3.39 -15.04
CA GLY A 264 38.51 3.55 -15.25
C GLY A 264 39.38 3.21 -14.04
N ARG A 265 38.93 2.30 -13.17
CA ARG A 265 39.67 1.85 -11.97
C ARG A 265 39.99 0.36 -12.01
N PRO A 266 40.87 -0.07 -13.00
CA PRO A 266 41.28 -1.46 -13.06
C PRO A 266 42.08 -1.90 -11.81
N ASP A 267 42.75 -0.95 -11.14
CA ASP A 267 43.42 -1.18 -9.86
C ASP A 267 42.44 -1.72 -8.78
N LEU A 268 41.22 -1.18 -8.68
CA LEU A 268 40.20 -1.66 -7.77
C LEU A 268 39.53 -2.94 -8.27
N ALA A 269 39.38 -3.08 -9.58
CA ALA A 269 38.75 -4.26 -10.19
C ALA A 269 39.58 -5.54 -9.96
N GLU A 270 40.89 -5.44 -9.90
CA GLU A 270 41.82 -6.57 -9.78
C GLU A 270 42.38 -6.76 -8.37
N ALA A 271 42.11 -5.84 -7.44
CA ALA A 271 42.61 -5.94 -6.07
C ALA A 271 41.97 -7.13 -5.33
N PRO A 272 42.80 -8.08 -4.81
CA PRO A 272 42.27 -9.29 -4.14
C PRO A 272 41.38 -8.97 -2.96
N GLU A 273 41.60 -7.87 -2.26
CA GLU A 273 40.80 -7.45 -1.10
C GLU A 273 39.35 -7.08 -1.45
N PHE A 274 39.07 -6.75 -2.73
CA PHE A 274 37.74 -6.41 -3.21
C PHE A 274 37.07 -7.53 -4.02
N ALA A 275 37.72 -8.69 -4.10
CA ALA A 275 37.20 -9.83 -4.87
C ALA A 275 35.79 -10.28 -4.37
N HIS A 276 35.54 -10.14 -3.07
CA HIS A 276 34.31 -10.52 -2.43
C HIS A 276 33.66 -9.38 -1.64
N ASN A 277 32.36 -9.51 -1.36
CA ASN A 277 31.57 -8.46 -0.72
C ASN A 277 32.12 -7.98 0.63
N ASP A 278 32.67 -8.88 1.46
CA ASP A 278 33.16 -8.55 2.80
C ASP A 278 34.27 -7.47 2.75
N GLY A 279 35.23 -7.65 1.84
CA GLY A 279 36.29 -6.66 1.64
C GLY A 279 35.76 -5.34 1.08
N ARG A 280 34.77 -5.40 0.17
CA ARG A 280 34.14 -4.21 -0.39
C ARG A 280 33.31 -3.46 0.67
N ALA A 281 32.53 -4.16 1.47
CA ALA A 281 31.74 -3.58 2.54
C ALA A 281 32.61 -2.90 3.61
N ALA A 282 33.74 -3.54 3.98
CA ALA A 282 34.69 -2.98 4.95
C ALA A 282 35.33 -1.66 4.47
N LYS A 283 35.44 -1.44 3.18
CA LYS A 283 36.02 -0.25 2.55
C LYS A 283 35.05 0.48 1.62
N SER A 284 33.78 0.42 1.90
CA SER A 284 32.71 1.01 1.06
C SER A 284 32.93 2.48 0.75
N ASN A 285 33.40 3.27 1.72
CA ASN A 285 33.68 4.70 1.53
C ASN A 285 34.74 4.97 0.42
N LEU A 286 35.74 4.11 0.30
CA LEU A 286 36.78 4.24 -0.76
C LEU A 286 36.14 3.98 -2.12
N LEU A 287 35.33 2.94 -2.23
CA LEU A 287 34.65 2.58 -3.47
C LEU A 287 33.63 3.65 -3.86
N ASP A 288 32.84 4.13 -2.90
CA ASP A 288 31.87 5.21 -3.11
C ASP A 288 32.56 6.52 -3.56
N ALA A 289 33.71 6.84 -3.00
CA ALA A 289 34.47 8.01 -3.44
C ALA A 289 34.96 7.89 -4.91
N ALA A 290 35.43 6.69 -5.31
CA ALA A 290 35.83 6.44 -6.69
C ALA A 290 34.67 6.55 -7.68
N ILE A 291 33.53 5.97 -7.32
CA ILE A 291 32.30 6.03 -8.13
C ILE A 291 31.77 7.47 -8.19
N THR A 292 31.72 8.19 -7.07
CA THR A 292 31.30 9.60 -7.01
C THR A 292 32.19 10.49 -7.89
N HIS A 293 33.49 10.28 -7.89
CA HIS A 293 34.41 11.04 -8.73
C HIS A 293 34.09 10.88 -10.22
N TRP A 294 33.77 9.65 -10.64
CA TRP A 294 33.40 9.39 -12.02
C TRP A 294 32.01 9.92 -12.36
N THR A 295 30.97 9.65 -11.53
CA THR A 295 29.62 10.10 -11.82
C THR A 295 29.49 11.61 -11.84
N SER A 296 30.20 12.35 -10.96
CA SER A 296 30.17 13.82 -10.91
C SER A 296 30.91 14.47 -12.07
N SER A 297 31.63 13.73 -12.91
CA SER A 297 32.27 14.23 -14.12
C SER A 297 31.39 14.16 -15.37
N LEU A 298 30.27 13.46 -15.33
CA LEU A 298 29.39 13.16 -16.46
C LEU A 298 27.91 13.53 -16.19
N PRO A 299 27.17 13.97 -17.22
CA PRO A 299 25.68 14.05 -17.12
C PRO A 299 25.07 12.68 -16.89
N ILE A 300 23.89 12.64 -16.24
CA ILE A 300 23.23 11.37 -15.86
C ILE A 300 22.99 10.43 -17.04
N ASN A 301 22.64 10.95 -18.21
CA ASN A 301 22.39 10.12 -19.40
C ASN A 301 23.65 9.39 -19.86
N ASP A 302 24.81 10.03 -19.80
CA ASP A 302 26.11 9.43 -20.19
C ASP A 302 26.53 8.38 -19.15
N VAL A 303 26.30 8.65 -17.86
CA VAL A 303 26.51 7.67 -16.78
C VAL A 303 25.65 6.43 -17.01
N LEU A 304 24.35 6.61 -17.26
CA LEU A 304 23.42 5.49 -17.47
C LEU A 304 23.79 4.68 -18.72
N ALA A 305 24.11 5.35 -19.84
CA ALA A 305 24.51 4.67 -21.08
C ALA A 305 25.79 3.84 -20.91
N ALA A 306 26.79 4.36 -20.19
CA ALA A 306 28.04 3.64 -19.92
C ALA A 306 27.80 2.40 -19.03
N LEU A 307 26.94 2.53 -17.99
CA LEU A 307 26.62 1.43 -17.09
C LEU A 307 25.75 0.37 -17.76
N GLU A 308 24.81 0.77 -18.62
CA GLU A 308 23.97 -0.15 -19.40
C GLU A 308 24.84 -0.98 -20.37
N ALA A 309 25.73 -0.33 -21.11
CA ALA A 309 26.68 -1.01 -22.01
C ALA A 309 27.59 -2.01 -21.29
N ALA A 310 27.90 -1.78 -20.02
CA ALA A 310 28.67 -2.66 -19.16
C ALA A 310 27.79 -3.69 -18.39
N GLU A 311 26.48 -3.72 -18.61
CA GLU A 311 25.54 -4.55 -17.88
C GLU A 311 25.64 -4.37 -16.35
N VAL A 312 25.82 -3.13 -15.90
CA VAL A 312 25.81 -2.76 -14.48
C VAL A 312 24.44 -2.18 -14.13
N PRO A 313 23.70 -2.77 -13.19
CA PRO A 313 22.39 -2.24 -12.78
C PRO A 313 22.51 -0.82 -12.22
N ALA A 314 21.86 0.12 -12.88
CA ALA A 314 21.78 1.51 -12.46
C ALA A 314 20.44 2.12 -12.87
N GLY A 315 20.04 3.16 -12.17
CA GLY A 315 18.77 3.84 -12.46
C GLY A 315 18.75 5.28 -11.95
N ARG A 316 18.05 6.14 -12.69
CA ARG A 316 17.73 7.49 -12.25
C ARG A 316 16.70 7.44 -11.13
N ILE A 317 16.76 8.35 -10.17
CA ILE A 317 15.69 8.55 -9.19
C ILE A 317 14.58 9.37 -9.87
N TYR A 318 13.44 8.73 -10.12
CA TYR A 318 12.32 9.33 -10.84
C TYR A 318 11.47 10.25 -9.96
N SER A 319 11.17 11.43 -10.48
CA SER A 319 10.02 12.23 -10.06
C SER A 319 8.73 11.70 -10.70
N VAL A 320 7.56 12.21 -10.25
CA VAL A 320 6.29 11.86 -10.91
C VAL A 320 6.24 12.30 -12.37
N ALA A 321 6.93 13.41 -12.73
CA ALA A 321 7.03 13.87 -14.12
C ALA A 321 7.82 12.86 -14.99
N ASP A 322 8.92 12.33 -14.45
CA ASP A 322 9.70 11.29 -15.12
C ASP A 322 8.88 10.01 -15.34
N ILE A 323 8.14 9.57 -14.31
CA ILE A 323 7.25 8.39 -14.40
C ILE A 323 6.20 8.58 -15.50
N VAL A 324 5.56 9.76 -15.57
CA VAL A 324 4.52 10.04 -16.57
C VAL A 324 5.07 10.08 -18.00
N ALA A 325 6.32 10.52 -18.17
CA ALA A 325 6.99 10.61 -19.47
C ALA A 325 7.64 9.29 -19.90
N ASP A 326 7.85 8.36 -18.98
CA ASP A 326 8.61 7.15 -19.22
C ASP A 326 7.87 6.14 -20.13
N PRO A 327 8.47 5.69 -21.25
CA PRO A 327 7.82 4.79 -22.19
C PRO A 327 7.58 3.39 -21.61
N HIS A 328 8.36 2.94 -20.64
CA HIS A 328 8.15 1.64 -19.99
C HIS A 328 6.88 1.62 -19.15
N TYR A 329 6.63 2.68 -18.35
CA TYR A 329 5.37 2.82 -17.60
C TYR A 329 4.15 2.89 -18.52
N GLN A 330 4.28 3.57 -19.69
CA GLN A 330 3.22 3.62 -20.71
C GLN A 330 2.98 2.24 -21.32
N ALA A 331 4.04 1.57 -21.79
CA ALA A 331 3.95 0.24 -22.41
C ALA A 331 3.44 -0.85 -21.47
N ARG A 332 3.59 -0.63 -20.15
CA ARG A 332 3.11 -1.53 -19.12
C ARG A 332 1.71 -1.16 -18.57
N ASP A 333 1.01 -0.22 -19.18
CA ASP A 333 -0.31 0.26 -18.73
C ASP A 333 -0.30 0.70 -17.25
N MET A 334 0.80 1.31 -16.81
CA MET A 334 0.90 1.81 -15.44
C MET A 334 0.37 3.24 -15.29
N LEU A 335 -0.13 3.83 -16.36
CA LEU A 335 -0.78 5.14 -16.41
C LEU A 335 -2.15 4.98 -17.08
N LEU A 336 -3.19 4.79 -16.27
CA LEU A 336 -4.57 4.65 -16.74
C LEU A 336 -5.26 6.01 -16.76
N ASN A 337 -6.04 6.28 -17.81
CA ASN A 337 -6.95 7.41 -17.83
C ASN A 337 -8.28 7.00 -17.18
N ALA A 338 -8.74 7.75 -16.19
CA ALA A 338 -10.02 7.55 -15.53
C ALA A 338 -10.88 8.81 -15.68
N GLU A 339 -12.15 8.63 -15.96
CA GLU A 339 -13.13 9.71 -15.99
C GLU A 339 -13.57 10.03 -14.54
N LEU A 340 -13.62 11.31 -14.23
CA LEU A 340 -14.12 11.84 -12.96
C LEU A 340 -15.61 12.22 -13.11
N PRO A 341 -16.37 12.24 -12.01
CA PRO A 341 -17.66 12.92 -12.01
C PRO A 341 -17.51 14.34 -12.56
N GLY A 342 -18.35 14.70 -13.54
CA GLY A 342 -18.23 15.99 -14.26
C GLY A 342 -17.47 15.90 -15.59
N GLY A 343 -16.97 14.73 -15.99
CA GLY A 343 -16.41 14.46 -17.33
C GLY A 343 -14.91 14.77 -17.49
N ALA A 344 -14.26 15.31 -16.48
CA ALA A 344 -12.80 15.51 -16.52
C ALA A 344 -12.06 14.16 -16.50
N THR A 345 -10.94 14.06 -17.23
CA THR A 345 -10.09 12.87 -17.24
C THR A 345 -8.83 13.10 -16.40
N VAL A 346 -8.49 12.12 -15.58
CA VAL A 346 -7.26 12.12 -14.76
C VAL A 346 -6.43 10.87 -14.99
N LYS A 347 -5.10 11.01 -15.01
CA LYS A 347 -4.19 9.84 -14.98
C LYS A 347 -4.11 9.26 -13.59
N MET A 348 -4.25 7.94 -13.50
CA MET A 348 -4.12 7.17 -12.25
C MET A 348 -3.08 6.06 -12.43
N PRO A 349 -2.42 5.62 -11.34
CA PRO A 349 -1.59 4.43 -11.38
C PRO A 349 -2.37 3.21 -11.88
N GLY A 350 -1.72 2.41 -12.73
CA GLY A 350 -2.21 1.13 -13.20
C GLY A 350 -2.40 0.11 -12.08
N ILE A 351 -2.88 -1.06 -12.43
CA ILE A 351 -3.21 -2.12 -11.47
C ILE A 351 -2.07 -3.14 -11.40
N VAL A 352 -1.75 -3.56 -10.22
CA VAL A 352 -0.79 -4.62 -9.91
C VAL A 352 -1.37 -5.61 -8.89
N PRO A 353 -1.05 -6.93 -9.03
CA PRO A 353 -0.24 -7.57 -10.07
C PRO A 353 -0.97 -7.63 -11.42
N LYS A 354 -0.24 -7.93 -12.50
CA LYS A 354 -0.83 -8.19 -13.82
C LYS A 354 -1.10 -9.68 -13.98
N LEU A 355 -2.38 -10.06 -14.04
CA LEU A 355 -2.80 -11.44 -14.29
C LEU A 355 -3.02 -11.61 -15.79
N SER A 356 -2.46 -12.69 -16.37
CA SER A 356 -2.48 -12.93 -17.82
C SER A 356 -3.89 -13.17 -18.36
N GLU A 357 -4.71 -13.93 -17.63
CA GLU A 357 -6.05 -14.33 -18.06
C GLU A 357 -7.17 -13.43 -17.53
N THR A 358 -6.97 -12.84 -16.36
CA THR A 358 -7.99 -12.06 -15.66
C THR A 358 -7.40 -10.75 -15.12
N PRO A 359 -6.93 -9.85 -16.00
CA PRO A 359 -6.33 -8.60 -15.58
C PRO A 359 -7.30 -7.76 -14.75
N GLY A 360 -6.77 -7.04 -13.77
CA GLY A 360 -7.56 -6.06 -13.02
C GLY A 360 -8.01 -4.90 -13.91
N GLY A 361 -9.10 -4.23 -13.53
CA GLY A 361 -9.71 -3.14 -14.29
C GLY A 361 -10.17 -1.97 -13.41
N VAL A 362 -10.33 -0.80 -14.04
CA VAL A 362 -10.99 0.37 -13.44
C VAL A 362 -12.27 0.62 -14.22
N ASN A 363 -13.41 0.40 -13.59
CA ASN A 363 -14.73 0.60 -14.16
C ASN A 363 -15.22 2.03 -13.94
N TRP A 364 -14.93 2.60 -12.76
CA TRP A 364 -15.20 4.00 -12.41
C TRP A 364 -14.22 4.51 -11.35
N SER A 365 -14.06 5.82 -11.27
CA SER A 365 -13.30 6.50 -10.21
C SER A 365 -14.08 6.49 -8.88
N GLY A 366 -13.47 7.01 -7.81
CA GLY A 366 -14.16 7.13 -6.51
C GLY A 366 -15.51 7.84 -6.64
N PRO A 367 -16.60 7.25 -6.15
CA PRO A 367 -17.97 7.74 -6.35
C PRO A 367 -18.29 8.98 -5.52
N GLY A 368 -19.39 9.66 -5.85
CA GLY A 368 -20.05 10.63 -4.97
C GLY A 368 -20.50 10.00 -3.65
N LEU A 369 -20.66 10.81 -2.61
CA LEU A 369 -21.17 10.32 -1.32
C LEU A 369 -22.60 9.81 -1.48
N GLY A 370 -22.85 8.57 -1.05
CA GLY A 370 -24.17 7.93 -1.14
C GLY A 370 -24.63 7.61 -2.57
N GLN A 371 -23.77 7.76 -3.56
CA GLN A 371 -24.15 7.58 -4.98
C GLN A 371 -24.85 6.26 -5.28
N HIS A 372 -24.60 5.24 -4.50
CA HIS A 372 -25.15 3.90 -4.71
C HIS A 372 -26.16 3.47 -3.64
N THR A 373 -26.52 4.37 -2.71
CA THR A 373 -27.40 4.07 -1.58
C THR A 373 -28.70 3.39 -2.01
N ASP A 374 -29.46 4.02 -2.91
CA ASP A 374 -30.77 3.51 -3.34
C ASP A 374 -30.65 2.13 -4.01
N GLY A 375 -29.66 1.97 -4.88
CA GLY A 375 -29.43 0.69 -5.56
C GLY A 375 -29.03 -0.45 -4.63
N ILE A 376 -28.21 -0.16 -3.61
CA ILE A 376 -27.81 -1.14 -2.60
C ILE A 376 -29.02 -1.54 -1.73
N LEU A 377 -29.82 -0.57 -1.28
CA LEU A 377 -31.01 -0.83 -0.47
C LEU A 377 -32.08 -1.60 -1.25
N ALA A 378 -32.27 -1.29 -2.53
CA ALA A 378 -33.17 -2.05 -3.39
C ALA A 378 -32.72 -3.51 -3.56
N GLN A 379 -31.41 -3.77 -3.65
CA GLN A 379 -30.84 -5.13 -3.67
C GLN A 379 -31.07 -5.89 -2.36
N LEU A 380 -31.23 -5.19 -1.23
CA LEU A 380 -31.64 -5.79 0.05
C LEU A 380 -33.16 -6.05 0.14
N GLY A 381 -33.93 -5.70 -0.91
CA GLY A 381 -35.35 -5.92 -0.99
C GLY A 381 -36.22 -4.79 -0.42
N LEU A 382 -35.61 -3.60 -0.12
CA LEU A 382 -36.38 -2.45 0.33
C LEU A 382 -37.13 -1.82 -0.84
N THR A 383 -38.35 -1.41 -0.59
CA THR A 383 -39.17 -0.67 -1.56
C THR A 383 -38.71 0.79 -1.66
N VAL A 384 -39.12 1.48 -2.73
CA VAL A 384 -38.87 2.92 -2.86
C VAL A 384 -39.44 3.71 -1.67
N ALA A 385 -40.61 3.31 -1.17
CA ALA A 385 -41.23 3.95 0.02
C ALA A 385 -40.38 3.75 1.28
N ASP A 386 -39.80 2.55 1.48
CA ASP A 386 -38.90 2.28 2.61
C ASP A 386 -37.64 3.15 2.52
N ILE A 387 -37.03 3.25 1.33
CA ILE A 387 -35.81 4.05 1.11
C ILE A 387 -36.09 5.53 1.39
N GLU A 388 -37.20 6.07 0.88
CA GLU A 388 -37.55 7.47 1.13
C GLU A 388 -37.85 7.73 2.62
N ARG A 389 -38.49 6.81 3.31
CA ARG A 389 -38.68 6.87 4.77
C ARG A 389 -37.34 6.95 5.49
N LEU A 390 -36.40 6.05 5.17
CA LEU A 390 -35.06 6.03 5.77
C LEU A 390 -34.27 7.32 5.52
N LYS A 391 -34.44 7.95 4.37
CA LYS A 391 -33.84 9.27 4.07
C LYS A 391 -34.44 10.37 4.96
N VAL A 392 -35.78 10.41 5.07
CA VAL A 392 -36.50 11.38 5.92
C VAL A 392 -36.12 11.23 7.40
N GLU A 393 -35.92 10.01 7.87
CA GLU A 393 -35.53 9.69 9.25
C GLU A 393 -34.03 9.89 9.50
N GLY A 394 -33.25 10.25 8.49
CA GLY A 394 -31.81 10.48 8.63
C GLY A 394 -31.02 9.20 8.92
N VAL A 395 -31.46 8.08 8.41
CA VAL A 395 -30.77 6.78 8.49
C VAL A 395 -29.83 6.60 7.30
N VAL A 396 -30.22 7.04 6.11
CA VAL A 396 -29.42 6.98 4.87
C VAL A 396 -29.49 8.32 4.12
N GLN A 397 -28.55 8.50 3.18
CA GLN A 397 -28.49 9.68 2.30
C GLN A 397 -28.35 9.23 0.84
#